data_3bd1ca135d8b8191ba34a6403df6c8f4
#
_entry.id   3bd1ca135d8b8191ba34a6403df6c8f4
#
_cell.length_a   1.000
_cell.length_b   1.000
_cell.length_c   1.000
_cell.angle_alpha   90.00
_cell.angle_beta   90.00
_cell.angle_gamma   90.00
#
_symmetry.space_group_name_H-M   'P 1'
#
loop_
_entity.id
_entity.type
_entity.pdbx_description
1 polymer ?
#
loop_
_entity_poly.entity_id
_entity_poly.type
_entity_poly.pdbx_seq_one_letter_code
_entity_poly.pdbx_strand_id
1 'polypeptide(L)'
;MSDFTLNGDETAVLDWIESRGDHMIATVKDWSRINSGSHNEAGLNRMRGVLKDAFGELDARIEEVELPSSQVVERTGEIRDIAYTPALKISQRPDAPIRIVLTGHLDTVFPEDAGFQDWTLWDEDTINGPGVADMKGGLLVMLHALLGLERSPWRDQVGYDVLISPDEEIGSLGSGPRLAELGARADVGMTYEPALADGSLAGARKGSGNFSLRVRGRAAHAGREHHLGRNAIVAAADFARQLDALNGKRENVTFNVSRIEGGGAPNVVPDLGIVRFNCRVPAKDDADWATARMKELCAGIDARDGITADLHGGFTRPPKPMTPANLRMFEWTRTAGRTIGLDLVWKDTGGVCEGNNLWASGCPNVDTLGVRGADIHSDREIAKLSSFPEKAKLSAVMLMKFAQGDFDAREARALARG
;
A
#
# COMPACT_ATOMS: atom_id res chain seq x y z
N MET A 1 -17.92 22.61 11.87
CA MET A 1 -18.10 21.43 12.74
C MET A 1 -17.97 21.89 14.17
N SER A 2 -18.87 21.49 15.08
CA SER A 2 -18.74 21.78 16.50
C SER A 2 -17.53 21.03 17.03
N ASP A 3 -16.75 21.69 17.90
CA ASP A 3 -15.69 21.00 18.65
C ASP A 3 -16.37 19.99 19.57
N PHE A 4 -16.04 18.71 19.39
CA PHE A 4 -16.52 17.65 20.28
C PHE A 4 -15.70 17.66 21.56
N THR A 5 -16.39 17.50 22.69
CA THR A 5 -15.75 17.22 23.96
C THR A 5 -15.93 15.73 24.26
N LEU A 6 -14.85 15.08 24.67
CA LEU A 6 -14.90 13.66 25.06
C LEU A 6 -15.77 13.50 26.32
N ASN A 7 -16.63 12.49 26.33
CA ASN A 7 -17.37 12.08 27.51
C ASN A 7 -16.56 11.13 28.41
N GLY A 8 -17.14 10.71 29.54
CA GLY A 8 -16.43 9.86 30.50
C GLY A 8 -16.07 8.47 29.96
N ASP A 9 -16.92 7.87 29.13
CA ASP A 9 -16.66 6.54 28.56
C ASP A 9 -15.56 6.61 27.49
N GLU A 10 -15.58 7.65 26.66
CA GLU A 10 -14.51 7.90 25.69
C GLU A 10 -13.17 8.13 26.39
N THR A 11 -13.16 8.95 27.45
CA THR A 11 -11.94 9.22 28.24
C THR A 11 -11.40 7.93 28.86
N ALA A 12 -12.24 7.07 29.41
CA ALA A 12 -11.84 5.79 29.99
C ALA A 12 -11.20 4.86 28.96
N VAL A 13 -11.69 4.84 27.70
CA VAL A 13 -11.07 4.10 26.59
C VAL A 13 -9.68 4.67 26.27
N LEU A 14 -9.53 5.99 26.22
CA LEU A 14 -8.25 6.62 25.90
C LEU A 14 -7.22 6.42 27.03
N ASP A 15 -7.63 6.48 28.29
CA ASP A 15 -6.76 6.20 29.44
C ASP A 15 -6.29 4.75 29.44
N TRP A 16 -7.16 3.81 29.05
CA TRP A 16 -6.77 2.43 28.86
C TRP A 16 -5.74 2.27 27.75
N ILE A 17 -5.92 2.91 26.57
CA ILE A 17 -4.95 2.87 25.48
C ILE A 17 -3.60 3.45 25.94
N GLU A 18 -3.61 4.58 26.65
CA GLU A 18 -2.39 5.18 27.20
C GLU A 18 -1.64 4.21 28.09
N SER A 19 -2.34 3.48 28.97
CA SER A 19 -1.74 2.46 29.86
C SER A 19 -1.10 1.29 29.11
N ARG A 20 -1.35 1.13 27.80
CA ARG A 20 -0.77 0.08 26.94
C ARG A 20 0.48 0.51 26.21
N GLY A 21 0.92 1.77 26.34
CA GLY A 21 2.05 2.32 25.60
C GLY A 21 3.33 1.47 25.73
N ASP A 22 3.73 1.13 26.95
CA ASP A 22 4.93 0.30 27.18
C ASP A 22 4.80 -1.10 26.55
N HIS A 23 3.62 -1.68 26.58
CA HIS A 23 3.34 -2.96 25.94
C HIS A 23 3.44 -2.86 24.41
N MET A 24 2.92 -1.81 23.80
CA MET A 24 3.05 -1.57 22.36
C MET A 24 4.51 -1.45 21.96
N ILE A 25 5.31 -0.71 22.76
CA ILE A 25 6.75 -0.53 22.51
C ILE A 25 7.50 -1.86 22.65
N ALA A 26 7.22 -2.66 23.68
CA ALA A 26 7.82 -3.97 23.82
C ALA A 26 7.49 -4.89 22.65
N THR A 27 6.23 -4.89 22.23
CA THR A 27 5.74 -5.73 21.13
C THR A 27 6.36 -5.34 19.78
N VAL A 28 6.48 -4.04 19.44
CA VAL A 28 7.10 -3.64 18.18
C VAL A 28 8.58 -4.02 18.13
N LYS A 29 9.28 -3.98 19.26
CA LYS A 29 10.67 -4.43 19.38
C LYS A 29 10.81 -5.92 19.04
N ASP A 30 9.90 -6.76 19.52
CA ASP A 30 9.89 -8.19 19.21
C ASP A 30 9.51 -8.45 17.76
N TRP A 31 8.50 -7.74 17.25
CA TRP A 31 8.07 -7.89 15.86
C TRP A 31 9.12 -7.39 14.86
N SER A 32 9.86 -6.33 15.19
CA SER A 32 10.93 -5.80 14.33
C SER A 32 12.03 -6.84 14.05
N ARG A 33 12.31 -7.75 15.00
CA ARG A 33 13.26 -8.85 14.84
C ARG A 33 12.81 -9.99 13.94
N ILE A 34 11.52 -10.02 13.58
CA ILE A 34 11.00 -11.00 12.63
C ILE A 34 11.19 -10.42 11.23
N ASN A 35 12.20 -10.87 10.48
CA ASN A 35 12.31 -10.48 9.10
C ASN A 35 11.08 -10.99 8.32
N SER A 36 10.31 -10.06 7.77
CA SER A 36 9.15 -10.33 6.93
C SER A 36 9.27 -9.66 5.56
N GLY A 37 10.46 -9.66 4.98
CA GLY A 37 10.67 -9.17 3.61
C GLY A 37 9.71 -9.86 2.64
N SER A 38 9.16 -9.12 1.66
CA SER A 38 8.09 -9.60 0.76
C SER A 38 8.42 -10.91 0.02
N HIS A 39 9.71 -11.26 -0.07
CA HIS A 39 10.19 -12.50 -0.69
C HIS A 39 10.64 -13.57 0.32
N ASN A 40 10.56 -13.29 1.62
CA ASN A 40 10.88 -14.24 2.69
C ASN A 40 9.61 -14.95 3.18
N GLU A 41 9.20 -16.00 2.47
CA GLU A 41 7.98 -16.76 2.79
C GLU A 41 7.96 -17.28 4.23
N ALA A 42 9.08 -17.79 4.74
CA ALA A 42 9.18 -18.28 6.11
C ALA A 42 8.99 -17.16 7.14
N GLY A 43 9.53 -15.98 6.86
CA GLY A 43 9.38 -14.80 7.70
C GLY A 43 7.96 -14.22 7.66
N LEU A 44 7.35 -14.15 6.49
CA LEU A 44 5.95 -13.75 6.32
C LEU A 44 5.02 -14.67 7.12
N ASN A 45 5.24 -16.00 7.04
CA ASN A 45 4.45 -16.97 7.79
C ASN A 45 4.62 -16.82 9.30
N ARG A 46 5.85 -16.56 9.80
CA ARG A 46 6.09 -16.27 11.21
C ARG A 46 5.38 -15.00 11.65
N MET A 47 5.51 -13.91 10.88
CA MET A 47 4.88 -12.64 11.21
C MET A 47 3.35 -12.77 11.21
N ARG A 48 2.77 -13.48 10.24
CA ARG A 48 1.33 -13.77 10.20
C ARG A 48 0.86 -14.55 11.45
N GLY A 49 1.65 -15.52 11.91
CA GLY A 49 1.36 -16.28 13.13
C GLY A 49 1.29 -15.38 14.37
N VAL A 50 2.30 -14.52 14.57
CA VAL A 50 2.34 -13.57 15.71
C VAL A 50 1.18 -12.56 15.64
N LEU A 51 0.84 -12.09 14.43
CA LEU A 51 -0.31 -11.20 14.23
C LEU A 51 -1.63 -11.91 14.52
N LYS A 52 -1.77 -13.16 14.11
CA LYS A 52 -2.96 -13.97 14.39
C LYS A 52 -3.18 -14.12 15.90
N ASP A 53 -2.12 -14.36 16.66
CA ASP A 53 -2.17 -14.45 18.12
C ASP A 53 -2.54 -13.08 18.74
N ALA A 54 -1.90 -12.00 18.32
CA ALA A 54 -2.15 -10.67 18.85
C ALA A 54 -3.59 -10.18 18.56
N PHE A 55 -4.05 -10.32 17.32
CA PHE A 55 -5.41 -9.96 16.93
C PHE A 55 -6.47 -10.92 17.50
N GLY A 56 -6.06 -12.07 18.04
CA GLY A 56 -6.92 -12.99 18.79
C GLY A 56 -7.53 -12.34 20.04
N GLU A 57 -6.93 -11.28 20.59
CA GLU A 57 -7.50 -10.51 21.73
C GLU A 57 -8.83 -9.82 21.39
N LEU A 58 -9.17 -9.66 20.10
CA LEU A 58 -10.44 -9.03 19.68
C LEU A 58 -11.66 -9.95 19.75
N ASP A 59 -11.47 -11.25 20.03
CA ASP A 59 -12.55 -12.26 19.99
C ASP A 59 -13.34 -12.21 18.66
N ALA A 60 -12.62 -11.94 17.57
CA ALA A 60 -13.14 -11.79 16.22
C ALA A 60 -12.87 -13.05 15.39
N ARG A 61 -13.58 -13.21 14.28
CA ARG A 61 -13.28 -14.27 13.31
C ARG A 61 -11.98 -13.94 12.58
N ILE A 62 -11.00 -14.80 12.69
CA ILE A 62 -9.69 -14.67 12.02
C ILE A 62 -9.56 -15.76 10.95
N GLU A 63 -9.21 -15.36 9.73
CA GLU A 63 -9.08 -16.25 8.57
C GLU A 63 -7.76 -15.94 7.83
N GLU A 64 -7.09 -17.00 7.38
CA GLU A 64 -6.04 -16.88 6.38
C GLU A 64 -6.69 -16.96 4.99
N VAL A 65 -6.52 -15.91 4.18
CA VAL A 65 -7.21 -15.77 2.89
C VAL A 65 -6.21 -15.93 1.78
N GLU A 66 -6.44 -16.94 0.94
CA GLU A 66 -5.64 -17.16 -0.28
C GLU A 66 -5.76 -15.98 -1.23
N LEU A 67 -4.61 -15.62 -1.81
CA LEU A 67 -4.49 -14.52 -2.77
C LEU A 67 -4.36 -15.06 -4.19
N PRO A 68 -4.97 -14.40 -5.19
CA PRO A 68 -4.76 -14.77 -6.59
C PRO A 68 -3.30 -14.58 -6.99
N SER A 69 -2.79 -15.49 -7.83
CA SER A 69 -1.47 -15.33 -8.46
C SER A 69 -1.44 -14.15 -9.43
N SER A 70 -0.27 -13.61 -9.66
CA SER A 70 -0.02 -12.61 -10.71
C SER A 70 1.03 -13.10 -11.69
N GLN A 71 1.06 -12.50 -12.88
CA GLN A 71 2.01 -12.85 -13.92
C GLN A 71 3.16 -11.86 -13.98
N VAL A 72 4.38 -12.36 -14.10
CA VAL A 72 5.58 -11.56 -14.32
C VAL A 72 6.35 -12.04 -15.54
N VAL A 73 6.99 -11.11 -16.21
CA VAL A 73 7.93 -11.42 -17.31
C VAL A 73 9.30 -11.66 -16.69
N GLU A 74 9.81 -12.87 -16.80
CA GLU A 74 11.16 -13.21 -16.34
C GLU A 74 12.24 -12.63 -17.27
N ARG A 75 13.52 -12.64 -16.83
CA ARG A 75 14.65 -12.19 -17.64
C ARG A 75 14.85 -13.01 -18.91
N THR A 76 14.39 -14.25 -18.91
CA THR A 76 14.38 -15.14 -20.09
C THR A 76 13.29 -14.79 -21.10
N GLY A 77 12.41 -13.83 -20.76
CA GLY A 77 11.22 -13.51 -21.54
C GLY A 77 10.08 -14.53 -21.38
N GLU A 78 10.18 -15.47 -20.46
CA GLU A 78 9.08 -16.35 -20.07
C GLU A 78 8.12 -15.61 -19.14
N ILE A 79 6.84 -15.99 -19.20
CA ILE A 79 5.83 -15.50 -18.27
C ILE A 79 5.67 -16.55 -17.18
N ARG A 80 5.83 -16.13 -15.94
CA ARG A 80 5.68 -17.01 -14.77
C ARG A 80 4.59 -16.49 -13.85
N ASP A 81 3.76 -17.40 -13.36
CA ASP A 81 2.83 -17.11 -12.28
C ASP A 81 3.58 -17.03 -10.95
N ILE A 82 3.32 -15.95 -10.20
CA ILE A 82 3.80 -15.76 -8.83
C ILE A 82 2.65 -16.00 -7.88
N ALA A 83 2.82 -16.93 -6.95
CA ALA A 83 1.93 -17.12 -5.81
C ALA A 83 2.36 -16.24 -4.64
N TYR A 84 1.43 -15.90 -3.79
CA TYR A 84 1.64 -15.10 -2.57
C TYR A 84 1.29 -15.94 -1.35
N THR A 85 1.92 -15.65 -0.21
CA THR A 85 1.45 -16.20 1.06
C THR A 85 0.05 -15.65 1.38
N PRO A 86 -0.78 -16.37 2.14
CA PRO A 86 -2.11 -15.88 2.49
C PRO A 86 -2.08 -14.56 3.24
N ALA A 87 -3.07 -13.71 2.99
CA ALA A 87 -3.34 -12.52 3.82
C ALA A 87 -4.07 -12.93 5.11
N LEU A 88 -3.92 -12.14 6.18
CA LEU A 88 -4.69 -12.31 7.40
C LEU A 88 -5.92 -11.40 7.36
N LYS A 89 -7.11 -12.01 7.49
CA LYS A 89 -8.38 -11.28 7.56
C LYS A 89 -9.00 -11.46 8.94
N ILE A 90 -9.40 -10.34 9.55
CA ILE A 90 -10.13 -10.32 10.82
C ILE A 90 -11.48 -9.66 10.58
N SER A 91 -12.57 -10.29 11.02
CA SER A 91 -13.92 -9.78 10.78
C SER A 91 -14.75 -9.83 12.06
N GLN A 92 -15.48 -8.75 12.33
CA GLN A 92 -16.36 -8.65 13.49
C GLN A 92 -17.67 -7.97 13.08
N ARG A 93 -18.78 -8.46 13.61
CA ARG A 93 -20.14 -7.91 13.45
C ARG A 93 -20.50 -7.56 12.00
N PRO A 94 -20.59 -8.55 11.09
CA PRO A 94 -20.84 -8.32 9.65
C PRO A 94 -22.16 -7.58 9.36
N ASP A 95 -23.14 -7.67 10.26
CA ASP A 95 -24.47 -7.08 10.10
C ASP A 95 -24.64 -5.76 10.88
N ALA A 96 -23.56 -5.21 11.44
CA ALA A 96 -23.61 -3.94 12.16
C ALA A 96 -24.05 -2.78 11.24
N PRO A 97 -24.67 -1.72 11.81
CA PRO A 97 -25.16 -0.58 11.05
C PRO A 97 -24.10 0.13 10.20
N ILE A 98 -22.86 0.19 10.69
CA ILE A 98 -21.74 0.86 10.05
C ILE A 98 -20.64 -0.16 9.77
N ARG A 99 -20.11 -0.15 8.53
CA ARG A 99 -19.06 -1.07 8.13
C ARG A 99 -17.76 -0.31 7.84
N ILE A 100 -16.69 -0.67 8.53
CA ILE A 100 -15.37 -0.06 8.38
C ILE A 100 -14.38 -1.12 7.89
N VAL A 101 -13.57 -0.77 6.88
CA VAL A 101 -12.42 -1.58 6.48
C VAL A 101 -11.14 -0.95 6.99
N LEU A 102 -10.30 -1.75 7.65
CA LEU A 102 -8.98 -1.34 8.12
C LEU A 102 -7.93 -2.14 7.34
N THR A 103 -6.87 -1.48 6.90
CA THR A 103 -5.82 -2.15 6.13
C THR A 103 -4.44 -1.85 6.65
N GLY A 104 -3.57 -2.81 6.46
CA GLY A 104 -2.15 -2.73 6.68
C GLY A 104 -1.44 -3.95 6.10
N HIS A 105 -0.11 -3.95 6.16
CA HIS A 105 0.68 -5.03 5.63
C HIS A 105 1.68 -5.58 6.66
N LEU A 106 2.04 -6.83 6.47
CA LEU A 106 2.98 -7.54 7.34
C LEU A 106 4.36 -7.69 6.71
N ASP A 107 4.46 -7.45 5.39
CA ASP A 107 5.74 -7.47 4.69
C ASP A 107 6.54 -6.19 4.89
N THR A 108 7.81 -6.23 4.55
CA THR A 108 8.75 -5.12 4.56
C THR A 108 9.65 -5.19 3.34
N VAL A 109 10.29 -4.06 2.99
CA VAL A 109 11.27 -4.02 1.88
C VAL A 109 12.58 -4.74 2.19
N PHE A 110 12.84 -5.14 3.44
CA PHE A 110 14.15 -5.65 3.87
C PHE A 110 14.30 -7.14 3.58
N PRO A 111 15.23 -7.55 2.68
CA PRO A 111 15.49 -8.96 2.42
C PRO A 111 16.13 -9.65 3.63
N GLU A 112 16.03 -10.98 3.68
CA GLU A 112 16.51 -11.80 4.81
C GLU A 112 18.03 -11.67 5.04
N ASP A 113 18.79 -11.43 3.98
CA ASP A 113 20.24 -11.27 4.00
C ASP A 113 20.71 -9.80 4.21
N ALA A 114 19.77 -8.86 4.41
CA ALA A 114 20.14 -7.48 4.75
C ALA A 114 20.79 -7.41 6.13
N GLY A 115 21.72 -6.49 6.32
CA GLY A 115 22.36 -6.25 7.63
C GLY A 115 21.44 -5.60 8.67
N PHE A 116 20.30 -5.05 8.24
CA PHE A 116 19.34 -4.36 9.10
C PHE A 116 18.24 -5.33 9.57
N GLN A 117 18.49 -6.00 10.73
CA GLN A 117 17.63 -7.09 11.24
C GLN A 117 17.22 -6.91 12.71
N ASP A 118 17.73 -5.89 13.40
CA ASP A 118 17.42 -5.62 14.80
C ASP A 118 17.14 -4.13 14.99
N TRP A 119 16.57 -3.79 16.14
CA TRP A 119 16.26 -2.41 16.50
C TRP A 119 17.32 -1.82 17.42
N THR A 120 17.42 -0.50 17.41
CA THR A 120 18.20 0.30 18.37
C THR A 120 17.40 1.52 18.81
N LEU A 121 17.66 2.03 20.00
CA LEU A 121 17.14 3.32 20.43
C LEU A 121 18.15 4.40 20.05
N TRP A 122 17.71 5.42 19.30
CA TRP A 122 18.54 6.58 18.98
C TRP A 122 18.46 7.65 20.07
N ASP A 123 17.29 7.77 20.73
CA ASP A 123 17.03 8.61 21.88
C ASP A 123 15.85 8.04 22.70
N GLU A 124 15.37 8.79 23.69
CA GLU A 124 14.28 8.36 24.60
C GLU A 124 12.94 8.13 23.88
N ASP A 125 12.71 8.79 22.71
CA ASP A 125 11.47 8.72 21.93
C ASP A 125 11.65 8.14 20.53
N THR A 126 12.87 7.74 20.15
CA THR A 126 13.13 7.29 18.76
C THR A 126 13.71 5.88 18.73
N ILE A 127 12.96 4.97 18.13
CA ILE A 127 13.41 3.61 17.79
C ILE A 127 13.76 3.55 16.29
N ASN A 128 14.93 2.99 15.97
CA ASN A 128 15.33 2.59 14.63
C ASN A 128 15.22 1.07 14.52
N GLY A 129 14.64 0.56 13.46
CA GLY A 129 14.50 -0.89 13.27
C GLY A 129 13.64 -1.23 12.05
N PRO A 130 13.78 -2.44 11.47
CA PRO A 130 13.05 -2.82 10.27
C PRO A 130 11.55 -2.99 10.56
N GLY A 131 10.72 -2.25 9.83
CA GLY A 131 9.27 -2.30 9.95
C GLY A 131 8.72 -1.60 11.20
N VAL A 132 9.53 -0.89 11.99
CA VAL A 132 9.03 -0.18 13.20
C VAL A 132 8.01 0.90 12.85
N ALA A 133 8.14 1.50 11.66
CA ALA A 133 7.20 2.46 11.10
C ALA A 133 6.38 1.85 9.98
N ASP A 134 7.01 1.14 9.06
CA ASP A 134 6.43 0.61 7.83
C ASP A 134 6.39 -0.93 7.84
N MET A 135 5.24 -1.58 8.30
CA MET A 135 4.25 -0.87 9.11
C MET A 135 3.84 -1.69 10.37
N LYS A 136 4.77 -2.43 11.00
CA LYS A 136 4.49 -3.21 12.22
C LYS A 136 3.98 -2.33 13.36
N GLY A 137 4.53 -1.08 13.48
CA GLY A 137 4.03 -0.08 14.40
C GLY A 137 2.58 0.33 14.11
N GLY A 138 2.24 0.50 12.84
CA GLY A 138 0.87 0.79 12.39
C GLY A 138 -0.11 -0.33 12.72
N LEU A 139 0.32 -1.60 12.60
CA LEU A 139 -0.51 -2.76 12.99
C LEU A 139 -0.82 -2.78 14.49
N LEU A 140 0.12 -2.37 15.34
CA LEU A 140 -0.11 -2.22 16.78
C LEU A 140 -1.06 -1.07 17.10
N VAL A 141 -0.94 0.05 16.40
CA VAL A 141 -1.88 1.18 16.49
C VAL A 141 -3.29 0.71 16.15
N MET A 142 -3.44 0.01 15.03
CA MET A 142 -4.73 -0.56 14.59
C MET A 142 -5.33 -1.50 15.63
N LEU A 143 -4.56 -2.44 16.13
CA LEU A 143 -5.00 -3.41 17.13
C LEU A 143 -5.52 -2.71 18.40
N HIS A 144 -4.74 -1.76 18.95
CA HIS A 144 -5.13 -1.08 20.19
C HIS A 144 -6.31 -0.13 20.01
N ALA A 145 -6.47 0.45 18.81
CA ALA A 145 -7.68 1.22 18.48
C ALA A 145 -8.93 0.34 18.45
N LEU A 146 -8.85 -0.85 17.85
CA LEU A 146 -9.93 -1.82 17.82
C LEU A 146 -10.25 -2.38 19.22
N LEU A 147 -9.21 -2.71 20.01
CA LEU A 147 -9.39 -3.11 21.41
C LEU A 147 -10.04 -2.00 22.25
N GLY A 148 -9.76 -0.74 21.94
CA GLY A 148 -10.45 0.41 22.51
C GLY A 148 -11.93 0.45 22.13
N LEU A 149 -12.27 0.26 20.85
CA LEU A 149 -13.65 0.16 20.38
C LEU A 149 -14.41 -0.97 21.10
N GLU A 150 -13.80 -2.16 21.24
CA GLU A 150 -14.42 -3.32 21.89
C GLU A 150 -14.72 -3.07 23.38
N ARG A 151 -14.05 -2.12 24.01
CA ARG A 151 -14.30 -1.67 25.39
C ARG A 151 -15.35 -0.58 25.50
N SER A 152 -15.70 0.05 24.38
CA SER A 152 -16.67 1.14 24.37
C SER A 152 -18.10 0.62 24.43
N PRO A 153 -19.06 1.39 25.00
CA PRO A 153 -20.46 1.02 25.01
C PRO A 153 -21.12 1.03 23.62
N TRP A 154 -20.46 1.58 22.61
CA TRP A 154 -20.99 1.70 21.24
C TRP A 154 -20.47 0.64 20.26
N ARG A 155 -19.66 -0.32 20.71
CA ARG A 155 -19.03 -1.33 19.85
C ARG A 155 -19.98 -2.04 18.88
N ASP A 156 -21.23 -2.29 19.33
CA ASP A 156 -22.21 -3.03 18.53
C ASP A 156 -22.75 -2.24 17.32
N GLN A 157 -22.47 -0.95 17.22
CA GLN A 157 -22.85 -0.10 16.10
C GLN A 157 -21.87 -0.22 14.91
N VAL A 158 -20.66 -0.74 15.15
CA VAL A 158 -19.61 -0.86 14.14
C VAL A 158 -19.25 -2.32 13.91
N GLY A 159 -19.36 -2.75 12.66
CA GLY A 159 -18.71 -3.95 12.15
C GLY A 159 -17.47 -3.57 11.38
N TYR A 160 -16.43 -4.39 11.47
CA TYR A 160 -15.20 -4.14 10.74
C TYR A 160 -14.66 -5.39 10.05
N ASP A 161 -13.95 -5.13 8.96
CA ASP A 161 -13.05 -6.08 8.32
C ASP A 161 -11.64 -5.49 8.36
N VAL A 162 -10.68 -6.24 8.85
CA VAL A 162 -9.24 -5.94 8.74
C VAL A 162 -8.65 -6.84 7.67
N LEU A 163 -7.83 -6.30 6.78
CA LEU A 163 -6.96 -7.08 5.89
C LEU A 163 -5.52 -6.69 6.16
N ILE A 164 -4.70 -7.68 6.52
CA ILE A 164 -3.24 -7.51 6.65
C ILE A 164 -2.60 -8.30 5.53
N SER A 165 -2.06 -7.59 4.54
CA SER A 165 -1.53 -8.16 3.30
C SER A 165 -0.05 -8.52 3.42
N PRO A 166 0.44 -9.54 2.67
CA PRO A 166 1.83 -9.94 2.65
C PRO A 166 2.62 -9.37 1.47
N ASP A 167 2.04 -8.51 0.63
CA ASP A 167 2.55 -8.11 -0.67
C ASP A 167 2.38 -6.60 -0.98
N GLU A 168 2.25 -5.78 0.06
CA GLU A 168 2.09 -4.33 -0.11
C GLU A 168 3.31 -3.72 -0.77
N GLU A 169 4.49 -4.02 -0.28
CA GLU A 169 5.78 -3.47 -0.69
C GLU A 169 6.17 -3.81 -2.15
N ILE A 170 5.53 -4.83 -2.69
CA ILE A 170 5.68 -5.22 -4.10
C ILE A 170 4.45 -4.85 -4.97
N GLY A 171 3.53 -4.04 -4.41
CA GLY A 171 2.43 -3.40 -5.15
C GLY A 171 1.06 -4.03 -5.00
N SER A 172 0.81 -4.85 -3.99
CA SER A 172 -0.47 -5.55 -3.70
C SER A 172 -1.06 -6.28 -4.90
N LEU A 173 -0.20 -6.98 -5.64
CA LEU A 173 -0.61 -7.69 -6.85
C LEU A 173 -1.59 -8.81 -6.53
N GLY A 174 -1.38 -9.51 -5.42
CA GLY A 174 -2.27 -10.55 -4.91
C GLY A 174 -3.40 -10.01 -4.04
N SER A 175 -3.10 -9.08 -3.10
CA SER A 175 -4.07 -8.55 -2.15
C SER A 175 -5.01 -7.50 -2.74
N GLY A 176 -4.63 -6.80 -3.81
CA GLY A 176 -5.44 -5.75 -4.43
C GLY A 176 -6.90 -6.12 -4.73
N PRO A 177 -7.19 -7.28 -5.34
CA PRO A 177 -8.58 -7.74 -5.55
C PRO A 177 -9.36 -7.92 -4.23
N ARG A 178 -8.72 -8.39 -3.16
CA ARG A 178 -9.35 -8.55 -1.84
C ARG A 178 -9.63 -7.19 -1.18
N LEU A 179 -8.70 -6.25 -1.30
CA LEU A 179 -8.89 -4.86 -0.86
C LEU A 179 -10.08 -4.22 -1.56
N ALA A 180 -10.19 -4.38 -2.88
CA ALA A 180 -11.32 -3.88 -3.66
C ALA A 180 -12.66 -4.51 -3.23
N GLU A 181 -12.68 -5.82 -2.97
CA GLU A 181 -13.87 -6.53 -2.50
C GLU A 181 -14.34 -5.99 -1.14
N LEU A 182 -13.43 -5.82 -0.18
CA LEU A 182 -13.76 -5.30 1.15
C LEU A 182 -14.17 -3.82 1.10
N GLY A 183 -13.44 -2.98 0.34
CA GLY A 183 -13.77 -1.57 0.17
C GLY A 183 -15.12 -1.36 -0.49
N ALA A 184 -15.52 -2.21 -1.45
CA ALA A 184 -16.84 -2.13 -2.08
C ALA A 184 -18.01 -2.35 -1.08
N ARG A 185 -17.76 -3.04 0.04
CA ARG A 185 -18.75 -3.33 1.09
C ARG A 185 -18.71 -2.37 2.27
N ALA A 186 -17.57 -1.72 2.50
CA ALA A 186 -17.37 -0.80 3.63
C ALA A 186 -17.99 0.57 3.37
N ASP A 187 -18.37 1.27 4.43
CA ASP A 187 -18.81 2.66 4.38
C ASP A 187 -17.60 3.61 4.32
N VAL A 188 -16.57 3.32 5.11
CA VAL A 188 -15.30 4.07 5.14
C VAL A 188 -14.11 3.14 5.35
N GLY A 189 -12.91 3.62 5.00
CA GLY A 189 -11.65 2.92 5.17
C GLY A 189 -10.66 3.67 6.06
N MET A 190 -9.82 2.91 6.76
CA MET A 190 -8.74 3.41 7.61
C MET A 190 -7.48 2.59 7.31
N THR A 191 -6.40 3.26 6.84
CA THR A 191 -5.15 2.61 6.47
C THR A 191 -4.02 3.07 7.40
N TYR A 192 -3.20 2.14 7.87
CA TYR A 192 -2.28 2.37 8.98
C TYR A 192 -0.82 2.50 8.56
N GLU A 193 -0.60 3.04 7.35
CA GLU A 193 0.73 3.50 6.91
C GLU A 193 1.33 4.50 7.89
N PRO A 194 2.66 4.65 7.93
CA PRO A 194 3.30 5.63 8.81
C PRO A 194 2.88 7.07 8.47
N ALA A 195 2.57 7.84 9.49
CA ALA A 195 2.49 9.29 9.38
C ALA A 195 3.90 9.89 9.21
N LEU A 196 3.99 11.06 8.61
CA LEU A 196 5.26 11.78 8.51
C LEU A 196 5.82 12.09 9.91
N ALA A 197 7.13 12.31 10.02
CA ALA A 197 7.79 12.56 11.30
C ALA A 197 7.20 13.76 12.07
N ASP A 198 6.69 14.77 11.35
CA ASP A 198 6.00 15.95 11.91
C ASP A 198 4.52 15.65 12.28
N GLY A 199 4.05 14.43 12.08
CA GLY A 199 2.66 14.01 12.33
C GLY A 199 1.68 14.31 11.19
N SER A 200 2.13 14.96 10.11
CA SER A 200 1.29 15.21 8.93
C SER A 200 0.83 13.91 8.29
N LEU A 201 -0.41 13.93 7.78
CA LEU A 201 -1.00 12.82 7.05
C LEU A 201 -0.74 12.95 5.54
N ALA A 202 -0.74 11.84 4.81
CA ALA A 202 -0.74 11.87 3.35
C ALA A 202 -2.14 12.24 2.83
N GLY A 203 -2.22 13.27 2.00
CA GLY A 203 -3.45 13.75 1.37
C GLY A 203 -3.79 12.99 0.08
N ALA A 204 -3.81 13.68 -1.06
CA ALA A 204 -3.95 13.02 -2.36
C ALA A 204 -2.72 12.16 -2.65
N ARG A 205 -2.95 11.01 -3.29
CA ARG A 205 -1.90 10.10 -3.73
C ARG A 205 -1.99 9.88 -5.24
N LYS A 206 -0.84 9.90 -5.90
CA LYS A 206 -0.77 9.49 -7.31
C LYS A 206 -1.17 8.01 -7.44
N GLY A 207 -1.58 7.60 -8.66
CA GLY A 207 -1.61 6.20 -9.04
C GLY A 207 -0.24 5.73 -9.51
N SER A 208 0.00 4.43 -9.39
CA SER A 208 1.23 3.76 -9.82
C SER A 208 0.92 2.51 -10.61
N GLY A 209 1.60 2.35 -11.74
CA GLY A 209 1.60 1.13 -12.53
C GLY A 209 3.02 0.68 -12.84
N ASN A 210 3.26 -0.62 -12.72
CA ASN A 210 4.50 -1.27 -13.12
C ASN A 210 4.24 -2.10 -14.37
N PHE A 211 5.10 -1.93 -15.37
CA PHE A 211 4.94 -2.54 -16.68
C PHE A 211 6.22 -3.18 -17.16
N SER A 212 6.07 -4.19 -18.01
CA SER A 212 7.16 -4.81 -18.77
C SER A 212 6.74 -4.94 -20.24
N LEU A 213 7.51 -4.34 -21.15
CA LEU A 213 7.40 -4.66 -22.57
C LEU A 213 8.36 -5.81 -22.86
N ARG A 214 7.86 -6.91 -23.40
CA ARG A 214 8.66 -8.00 -23.93
C ARG A 214 8.71 -7.88 -25.45
N VAL A 215 9.92 -7.89 -26.00
CA VAL A 215 10.17 -7.85 -27.44
C VAL A 215 10.91 -9.12 -27.86
N ARG A 216 10.37 -9.82 -28.85
CA ARG A 216 11.02 -10.98 -29.47
C ARG A 216 11.37 -10.65 -30.91
N GLY A 217 12.54 -11.06 -31.32
CA GLY A 217 13.07 -10.93 -32.67
C GLY A 217 13.56 -12.26 -33.21
N ARG A 218 14.63 -12.23 -34.00
CA ARG A 218 15.25 -13.41 -34.57
C ARG A 218 16.75 -13.33 -34.48
N ALA A 219 17.37 -14.32 -33.83
CA ALA A 219 18.81 -14.46 -33.77
C ALA A 219 19.40 -14.78 -35.14
N ALA A 220 20.60 -14.22 -35.42
CA ALA A 220 21.39 -14.53 -36.60
C ALA A 220 22.86 -14.23 -36.35
N HIS A 221 23.78 -14.80 -37.14
CA HIS A 221 25.20 -14.46 -37.04
C HIS A 221 25.45 -13.04 -37.54
N ALA A 222 25.85 -12.14 -36.65
CA ALA A 222 25.94 -10.70 -36.93
C ALA A 222 26.88 -10.34 -38.11
N GLY A 223 27.95 -11.11 -38.31
CA GLY A 223 28.92 -10.86 -39.39
C GLY A 223 28.60 -11.56 -40.71
N ARG A 224 27.77 -12.60 -40.73
CA ARG A 224 27.48 -13.41 -41.94
C ARG A 224 26.06 -13.24 -42.45
N GLU A 225 25.09 -13.19 -41.50
CA GLU A 225 23.65 -13.31 -41.79
C GLU A 225 22.86 -12.18 -41.09
N HIS A 226 23.48 -11.03 -40.88
CA HIS A 226 22.85 -9.90 -40.19
C HIS A 226 21.47 -9.55 -40.76
N HIS A 227 21.31 -9.62 -42.09
CA HIS A 227 20.09 -9.31 -42.82
C HIS A 227 18.91 -10.27 -42.47
N LEU A 228 19.23 -11.49 -41.99
CA LEU A 228 18.23 -12.48 -41.53
C LEU A 228 17.80 -12.20 -40.10
N GLY A 229 18.62 -11.53 -39.30
CA GLY A 229 18.33 -11.19 -37.91
C GLY A 229 17.27 -10.12 -37.77
N ARG A 230 16.59 -10.12 -36.60
CA ARG A 230 15.67 -9.05 -36.15
C ARG A 230 16.05 -8.68 -34.72
N ASN A 231 16.65 -7.52 -34.56
CA ASN A 231 17.28 -7.11 -33.32
C ASN A 231 16.21 -6.63 -32.30
N ALA A 232 15.88 -7.49 -31.32
CA ALA A 232 14.94 -7.19 -30.29
C ALA A 232 15.39 -6.08 -29.32
N ILE A 233 16.71 -5.97 -29.06
CA ILE A 233 17.25 -4.89 -28.19
C ILE A 233 17.07 -3.52 -28.82
N VAL A 234 17.33 -3.38 -30.12
CA VAL A 234 17.13 -2.10 -30.83
C VAL A 234 15.66 -1.71 -30.84
N ALA A 235 14.77 -2.67 -31.04
CA ALA A 235 13.32 -2.43 -30.97
C ALA A 235 12.85 -2.04 -29.53
N ALA A 236 13.37 -2.70 -28.50
CA ALA A 236 13.13 -2.39 -27.10
C ALA A 236 13.67 -0.98 -26.72
N ALA A 237 14.88 -0.64 -27.16
CA ALA A 237 15.48 0.68 -26.94
C ALA A 237 14.67 1.81 -27.61
N ASP A 238 14.13 1.56 -28.81
CA ASP A 238 13.28 2.54 -29.49
C ASP A 238 11.93 2.73 -28.76
N PHE A 239 11.33 1.67 -28.27
CA PHE A 239 10.16 1.80 -27.38
C PHE A 239 10.49 2.65 -26.15
N ALA A 240 11.60 2.35 -25.46
CA ALA A 240 12.02 3.08 -24.26
C ALA A 240 12.20 4.58 -24.54
N ARG A 241 12.85 4.93 -25.67
CA ARG A 241 13.02 6.32 -26.12
C ARG A 241 11.69 7.01 -26.42
N GLN A 242 10.77 6.31 -27.10
CA GLN A 242 9.43 6.85 -27.40
C GLN A 242 8.59 7.03 -26.13
N LEU A 243 8.68 6.08 -25.20
CA LEU A 243 8.01 6.15 -23.91
C LEU A 243 8.50 7.36 -23.09
N ASP A 244 9.82 7.54 -23.00
CA ASP A 244 10.42 8.68 -22.29
C ASP A 244 10.01 10.02 -22.92
N ALA A 245 9.83 10.09 -24.23
CA ALA A 245 9.36 11.28 -24.93
C ALA A 245 7.89 11.65 -24.64
N LEU A 246 7.14 10.79 -23.93
CA LEU A 246 5.80 11.13 -23.41
C LEU A 246 5.88 11.99 -22.13
N ASN A 247 7.02 12.00 -21.42
CA ASN A 247 7.20 12.87 -20.28
C ASN A 247 7.03 14.34 -20.68
N GLY A 248 6.27 15.09 -19.87
CA GLY A 248 5.91 16.47 -20.18
C GLY A 248 4.79 16.66 -21.19
N LYS A 249 4.23 15.60 -21.81
CA LYS A 249 3.07 15.70 -22.70
C LYS A 249 1.73 15.82 -21.93
N ARG A 250 1.71 15.41 -20.69
CA ARG A 250 0.57 15.54 -19.79
C ARG A 250 1.06 15.89 -18.40
N GLU A 251 0.44 16.88 -17.78
CA GLU A 251 0.87 17.43 -16.50
C GLU A 251 0.85 16.36 -15.42
N ASN A 252 1.93 16.28 -14.61
CA ASN A 252 2.08 15.35 -13.48
C ASN A 252 2.03 13.86 -13.83
N VAL A 253 1.96 13.47 -15.12
CA VAL A 253 2.16 12.11 -15.58
C VAL A 253 3.65 11.89 -15.82
N THR A 254 4.18 10.80 -15.26
CA THR A 254 5.61 10.47 -15.43
C THR A 254 5.79 9.01 -15.79
N PHE A 255 6.70 8.78 -16.75
CA PHE A 255 7.19 7.46 -17.14
C PHE A 255 8.65 7.34 -16.74
N ASN A 256 8.99 6.29 -16.02
CA ASN A 256 10.36 6.00 -15.61
C ASN A 256 10.78 4.65 -16.19
N VAL A 257 11.62 4.66 -17.23
CA VAL A 257 12.26 3.43 -17.71
C VAL A 257 13.34 3.04 -16.71
N SER A 258 13.11 1.99 -15.96
CA SER A 258 14.00 1.56 -14.86
C SER A 258 15.07 0.57 -15.33
N ARG A 259 14.77 -0.23 -16.38
CA ARG A 259 15.67 -1.27 -16.83
C ARG A 259 15.39 -1.69 -18.28
N ILE A 260 16.46 -2.01 -19.02
CA ILE A 260 16.43 -2.74 -20.30
C ILE A 260 17.25 -4.00 -20.12
N GLU A 261 16.67 -5.15 -20.43
CA GLU A 261 17.27 -6.48 -20.27
C GLU A 261 17.29 -7.20 -21.65
N GLY A 262 18.16 -8.18 -21.77
CA GLY A 262 18.29 -8.99 -22.99
C GLY A 262 19.65 -8.86 -23.65
N GLY A 263 19.76 -9.37 -24.86
CA GLY A 263 21.03 -9.41 -25.58
C GLY A 263 21.89 -10.63 -25.24
N GLY A 264 23.09 -10.66 -25.79
CA GLY A 264 24.02 -11.79 -25.68
C GLY A 264 25.38 -11.48 -26.25
N ALA A 265 26.00 -12.49 -26.89
CA ALA A 265 27.31 -12.33 -27.49
C ALA A 265 27.32 -11.28 -28.63
N PRO A 266 28.37 -10.43 -28.76
CA PRO A 266 28.39 -9.34 -29.75
C PRO A 266 28.30 -9.80 -31.21
N ASN A 267 28.61 -11.06 -31.49
CA ASN A 267 28.53 -11.66 -32.82
C ASN A 267 27.18 -12.31 -33.16
N VAL A 268 26.16 -12.12 -32.30
CA VAL A 268 24.79 -12.62 -32.48
C VAL A 268 23.79 -11.47 -32.44
N VAL A 269 22.91 -11.37 -33.44
CA VAL A 269 21.76 -10.45 -33.39
C VAL A 269 20.81 -10.91 -32.26
N PRO A 270 20.51 -10.06 -31.26
CA PRO A 270 19.66 -10.47 -30.12
C PRO A 270 18.20 -10.69 -30.52
N ASP A 271 17.64 -11.76 -30.05
CA ASP A 271 16.23 -12.15 -30.30
C ASP A 271 15.28 -11.87 -29.10
N LEU A 272 15.81 -11.36 -27.98
CA LEU A 272 15.03 -10.96 -26.81
C LEU A 272 15.46 -9.59 -26.30
N GLY A 273 14.48 -8.74 -26.02
CA GLY A 273 14.63 -7.48 -25.30
C GLY A 273 13.46 -7.26 -24.36
N ILE A 274 13.71 -6.78 -23.15
CA ILE A 274 12.67 -6.48 -22.15
C ILE A 274 12.90 -5.06 -21.65
N VAL A 275 11.84 -4.24 -21.61
CA VAL A 275 11.87 -2.89 -21.01
C VAL A 275 10.98 -2.91 -19.79
N ARG A 276 11.55 -2.60 -18.61
CA ARG A 276 10.78 -2.45 -17.37
C ARG A 276 10.66 -0.97 -17.03
N PHE A 277 9.45 -0.56 -16.69
CA PHE A 277 9.18 0.84 -16.39
C PHE A 277 8.00 1.00 -15.42
N ASN A 278 7.99 2.14 -14.74
CA ASN A 278 6.89 2.58 -13.88
C ASN A 278 6.20 3.79 -14.51
N CYS A 279 4.89 3.88 -14.32
CA CYS A 279 4.11 5.06 -14.68
C CYS A 279 3.39 5.59 -13.45
N ARG A 280 3.49 6.91 -13.21
CA ARG A 280 2.76 7.61 -12.16
C ARG A 280 1.75 8.58 -12.77
N VAL A 281 0.53 8.58 -12.22
CA VAL A 281 -0.58 9.36 -12.75
C VAL A 281 -1.37 10.04 -11.63
N PRO A 282 -1.81 11.31 -11.79
CA PRO A 282 -2.58 12.01 -10.75
C PRO A 282 -4.06 11.64 -10.72
N ALA A 283 -4.66 11.22 -11.87
CA ALA A 283 -6.09 10.96 -11.99
C ALA A 283 -6.36 9.73 -12.87
N LYS A 284 -7.60 9.23 -12.81
CA LYS A 284 -8.05 8.09 -13.61
C LYS A 284 -7.92 8.33 -15.11
N ASP A 285 -8.34 9.50 -15.60
CA ASP A 285 -8.25 9.85 -17.02
C ASP A 285 -6.80 9.90 -17.52
N ASP A 286 -5.85 10.19 -16.61
CA ASP A 286 -4.41 10.14 -16.90
C ASP A 286 -3.91 8.69 -17.03
N ALA A 287 -4.45 7.79 -16.20
CA ALA A 287 -4.14 6.35 -16.31
C ALA A 287 -4.67 5.77 -17.63
N ASP A 288 -5.89 6.15 -18.01
CA ASP A 288 -6.51 5.74 -19.27
C ASP A 288 -5.70 6.26 -20.48
N TRP A 289 -5.31 7.55 -20.46
CA TRP A 289 -4.45 8.15 -21.49
C TRP A 289 -3.09 7.45 -21.55
N ALA A 290 -2.42 7.24 -20.43
CA ALA A 290 -1.12 6.59 -20.37
C ALA A 290 -1.19 5.16 -20.93
N THR A 291 -2.21 4.41 -20.53
CA THR A 291 -2.47 3.06 -21.04
C THR A 291 -2.67 3.04 -22.55
N ALA A 292 -3.45 3.97 -23.09
CA ALA A 292 -3.66 4.08 -24.53
C ALA A 292 -2.35 4.37 -25.28
N ARG A 293 -1.53 5.30 -24.77
CA ARG A 293 -0.21 5.64 -25.39
C ARG A 293 0.76 4.46 -25.33
N MET A 294 0.85 3.75 -24.20
CA MET A 294 1.71 2.57 -24.05
C MET A 294 1.32 1.46 -25.06
N LYS A 295 0.01 1.20 -25.18
CA LYS A 295 -0.49 0.21 -26.16
C LYS A 295 -0.21 0.60 -27.59
N GLU A 296 -0.36 1.87 -27.93
CA GLU A 296 -0.03 2.40 -29.27
C GLU A 296 1.46 2.23 -29.60
N LEU A 297 2.34 2.59 -28.66
CA LEU A 297 3.79 2.39 -28.83
C LEU A 297 4.13 0.89 -28.98
N CYS A 298 3.52 0.03 -28.15
CA CYS A 298 3.70 -1.43 -28.23
C CYS A 298 3.28 -1.94 -29.63
N ALA A 299 2.12 -1.55 -30.11
CA ALA A 299 1.63 -1.94 -31.45
C ALA A 299 2.55 -1.45 -32.57
N GLY A 300 3.13 -0.25 -32.45
CA GLY A 300 4.12 0.27 -33.40
C GLY A 300 5.43 -0.51 -33.43
N ILE A 301 5.81 -1.12 -32.30
CA ILE A 301 6.97 -2.04 -32.25
C ILE A 301 6.59 -3.41 -32.85
N ASP A 302 5.44 -3.94 -32.49
CA ASP A 302 4.94 -5.26 -32.94
C ASP A 302 4.71 -5.31 -34.47
N ALA A 303 4.34 -4.20 -35.08
CA ALA A 303 4.13 -4.10 -36.53
C ALA A 303 5.43 -4.20 -37.36
N ARG A 304 6.60 -4.28 -36.76
CA ARG A 304 7.90 -4.37 -37.46
C ARG A 304 8.14 -5.79 -37.98
N ASP A 305 8.72 -5.88 -39.21
CA ASP A 305 8.98 -7.17 -39.82
C ASP A 305 9.81 -8.10 -38.91
N GLY A 306 9.25 -9.26 -38.57
CA GLY A 306 9.86 -10.30 -37.75
C GLY A 306 10.13 -9.93 -36.29
N ILE A 307 9.48 -8.89 -35.77
CA ILE A 307 9.42 -8.52 -34.37
C ILE A 307 8.03 -8.87 -33.83
N THR A 308 7.97 -9.33 -32.59
CA THR A 308 6.74 -9.36 -31.80
C THR A 308 6.94 -8.60 -30.51
N ALA A 309 5.93 -7.87 -30.06
CA ALA A 309 5.98 -7.11 -28.82
C ALA A 309 4.68 -7.24 -28.03
N ASP A 310 4.79 -7.49 -26.76
CA ASP A 310 3.66 -7.59 -25.85
C ASP A 310 3.91 -6.84 -24.52
N LEU A 311 2.87 -6.16 -24.06
CA LEU A 311 2.91 -5.31 -22.86
C LEU A 311 2.23 -6.03 -21.70
N HIS A 312 2.95 -6.22 -20.61
CA HIS A 312 2.50 -6.83 -19.37
C HIS A 312 2.49 -5.82 -18.23
N GLY A 313 1.67 -6.11 -17.20
CA GLY A 313 1.54 -5.25 -16.02
C GLY A 313 0.29 -4.36 -16.07
N GLY A 314 0.22 -3.40 -15.16
CA GLY A 314 -0.94 -2.53 -15.03
C GLY A 314 -0.81 -1.53 -13.90
N PHE A 315 -1.82 -0.68 -13.75
CA PHE A 315 -1.98 0.19 -12.59
C PHE A 315 -2.56 -0.62 -11.43
N THR A 316 -1.69 -1.13 -10.56
CA THR A 316 -2.07 -1.90 -9.36
C THR A 316 -2.48 -0.99 -8.20
N ARG A 317 -2.04 0.26 -8.23
CA ARG A 317 -2.44 1.33 -7.33
C ARG A 317 -3.11 2.45 -8.14
N PRO A 318 -4.44 2.47 -8.25
CA PRO A 318 -5.15 3.59 -8.88
C PRO A 318 -4.93 4.91 -8.12
N PRO A 319 -5.09 6.08 -8.75
CA PRO A 319 -4.93 7.35 -8.05
C PRO A 319 -6.02 7.56 -6.99
N LYS A 320 -5.64 8.20 -5.87
CA LYS A 320 -6.54 8.61 -4.79
C LYS A 320 -6.54 10.14 -4.69
N PRO A 321 -7.44 10.83 -5.40
CA PRO A 321 -7.53 12.28 -5.35
C PRO A 321 -8.20 12.76 -4.05
N MET A 322 -7.97 14.03 -3.69
CA MET A 322 -8.67 14.68 -2.58
C MET A 322 -10.07 15.14 -3.04
N THR A 323 -10.97 14.17 -3.13
CA THR A 323 -12.38 14.43 -3.43
C THR A 323 -13.13 14.95 -2.20
N PRO A 324 -14.37 15.48 -2.33
CA PRO A 324 -15.19 15.85 -1.18
C PRO A 324 -15.34 14.73 -0.13
N ALA A 325 -15.45 13.47 -0.58
CA ALA A 325 -15.57 12.32 0.30
C ALA A 325 -14.26 12.07 1.10
N ASN A 326 -13.11 12.07 0.44
CA ASN A 326 -11.82 11.92 1.12
C ASN A 326 -11.53 13.13 2.03
N LEU A 327 -11.81 14.35 1.56
CA LEU A 327 -11.66 15.54 2.38
C LEU A 327 -12.50 15.46 3.66
N ARG A 328 -13.71 14.93 3.60
CA ARG A 328 -14.55 14.70 4.76
C ARG A 328 -13.89 13.76 5.78
N MET A 329 -13.27 12.68 5.32
CA MET A 329 -12.51 11.75 6.18
C MET A 329 -11.35 12.46 6.89
N PHE A 330 -10.60 13.32 6.16
CA PHE A 330 -9.50 14.09 6.76
C PHE A 330 -10.00 15.13 7.76
N GLU A 331 -11.10 15.82 7.49
CA GLU A 331 -11.70 16.77 8.42
C GLU A 331 -12.18 16.09 9.70
N TRP A 332 -12.77 14.90 9.62
CA TRP A 332 -13.14 14.10 10.78
C TRP A 332 -11.90 13.65 11.56
N THR A 333 -10.85 13.21 10.88
CA THR A 333 -9.57 12.84 11.52
C THR A 333 -8.97 14.04 12.26
N ARG A 334 -8.98 15.23 11.65
CA ARG A 334 -8.52 16.46 12.30
C ARG A 334 -9.38 16.84 13.50
N THR A 335 -10.70 16.68 13.38
CA THR A 335 -11.63 16.96 14.49
C THR A 335 -11.40 15.97 15.65
N ALA A 336 -11.24 14.67 15.36
CA ALA A 336 -10.86 13.67 16.35
C ALA A 336 -9.49 14.02 17.00
N GLY A 337 -8.50 14.43 16.20
CA GLY A 337 -7.18 14.83 16.69
C GLY A 337 -7.25 15.97 17.71
N ARG A 338 -8.05 16.99 17.45
CA ARG A 338 -8.21 18.14 18.36
C ARG A 338 -8.72 17.74 19.73
N THR A 339 -9.57 16.71 19.85
CA THR A 339 -10.08 16.24 21.14
C THR A 339 -8.98 15.65 22.04
N ILE A 340 -7.85 15.27 21.45
CA ILE A 340 -6.67 14.72 22.14
C ILE A 340 -5.43 15.62 22.02
N GLY A 341 -5.62 16.87 21.61
CA GLY A 341 -4.55 17.88 21.57
C GLY A 341 -3.68 17.83 20.30
N LEU A 342 -4.10 17.13 19.24
CA LEU A 342 -3.38 17.06 17.98
C LEU A 342 -3.95 18.04 16.94
N ASP A 343 -3.09 18.87 16.36
CA ASP A 343 -3.44 19.71 15.20
C ASP A 343 -2.92 19.07 13.92
N LEU A 344 -3.76 18.23 13.32
CA LEU A 344 -3.41 17.43 12.15
C LEU A 344 -3.55 18.22 10.86
N VAL A 345 -2.53 18.12 10.02
CA VAL A 345 -2.51 18.63 8.65
C VAL A 345 -2.20 17.49 7.68
N TRP A 346 -2.44 17.71 6.39
CA TRP A 346 -2.11 16.73 5.33
C TRP A 346 -1.38 17.40 4.19
N LYS A 347 -0.57 16.59 3.49
CA LYS A 347 0.21 16.99 2.33
C LYS A 347 0.02 15.95 1.23
N ASP A 348 -0.15 16.41 0.00
CA ASP A 348 -0.22 15.50 -1.14
C ASP A 348 1.12 14.81 -1.37
N THR A 349 1.08 13.55 -1.82
CA THR A 349 2.29 12.74 -1.99
C THR A 349 2.29 11.98 -3.33
N GLY A 350 3.48 11.71 -3.83
CA GLY A 350 3.69 10.81 -4.96
C GLY A 350 3.70 9.33 -4.59
N GLY A 351 3.79 9.01 -3.28
CA GLY A 351 3.73 7.64 -2.75
C GLY A 351 2.34 7.04 -2.86
N VAL A 352 2.27 5.72 -2.86
CA VAL A 352 1.02 4.94 -2.99
C VAL A 352 0.88 3.98 -1.82
N CYS A 353 -0.34 3.55 -1.52
CA CYS A 353 -0.61 2.56 -0.49
C CYS A 353 -1.93 1.83 -0.77
N GLU A 354 -2.34 0.92 0.09
CA GLU A 354 -3.62 0.19 -0.01
C GLU A 354 -4.85 1.10 0.02
N GLY A 355 -4.76 2.29 0.61
CA GLY A 355 -5.80 3.32 0.54
C GLY A 355 -6.17 3.72 -0.89
N ASN A 356 -5.24 3.61 -1.85
CA ASN A 356 -5.52 3.78 -3.27
C ASN A 356 -6.50 2.72 -3.80
N ASN A 357 -6.32 1.46 -3.39
CA ASN A 357 -7.18 0.34 -3.79
C ASN A 357 -8.58 0.46 -3.17
N LEU A 358 -8.66 0.87 -1.90
CA LEU A 358 -9.95 1.14 -1.24
C LEU A 358 -10.71 2.26 -1.94
N TRP A 359 -10.03 3.38 -2.25
CA TRP A 359 -10.66 4.48 -2.98
C TRP A 359 -11.19 4.05 -4.34
N ALA A 360 -10.42 3.28 -5.10
CA ALA A 360 -10.82 2.81 -6.42
C ALA A 360 -12.06 1.90 -6.39
N SER A 361 -12.37 1.29 -5.25
CA SER A 361 -13.60 0.49 -5.03
C SER A 361 -14.79 1.34 -4.55
N GLY A 362 -14.65 2.66 -4.45
CA GLY A 362 -15.68 3.59 -3.98
C GLY A 362 -15.76 3.68 -2.44
N CYS A 363 -14.67 3.38 -1.75
CA CYS A 363 -14.55 3.52 -0.30
C CYS A 363 -13.74 4.76 0.06
N PRO A 364 -14.38 5.83 0.59
CA PRO A 364 -13.66 6.98 1.09
C PRO A 364 -12.80 6.58 2.28
N ASN A 365 -11.55 7.04 2.30
CA ASN A 365 -10.64 6.59 3.33
C ASN A 365 -9.59 7.65 3.69
N VAL A 366 -9.10 7.54 4.92
CA VAL A 366 -7.90 8.23 5.38
C VAL A 366 -6.78 7.21 5.55
N ASP A 367 -5.58 7.59 5.19
CA ASP A 367 -4.39 6.77 5.41
C ASP A 367 -3.37 7.49 6.29
N THR A 368 -2.21 6.82 6.54
CA THR A 368 -1.17 7.32 7.43
C THR A 368 -1.61 7.48 8.89
N LEU A 369 -2.53 6.58 9.33
CA LEU A 369 -2.97 6.52 10.72
C LEU A 369 -2.00 5.76 11.63
N GLY A 370 -0.92 5.18 11.08
CA GLY A 370 0.15 4.54 11.83
C GLY A 370 1.04 5.52 12.60
N VAL A 371 2.11 5.00 13.16
CA VAL A 371 3.06 5.77 13.98
C VAL A 371 3.73 6.89 13.19
N ARG A 372 4.26 7.90 13.88
CA ARG A 372 5.11 8.92 13.27
C ARG A 372 6.46 8.28 12.92
N GLY A 373 6.79 8.26 11.63
CA GLY A 373 7.99 7.61 11.12
C GLY A 373 8.75 8.47 10.11
N ALA A 374 9.97 8.07 9.84
CA ALA A 374 10.80 8.67 8.80
C ALA A 374 11.79 7.65 8.24
N ASP A 375 12.44 8.01 7.14
CA ASP A 375 13.50 7.24 6.47
C ASP A 375 13.11 5.78 6.16
N ILE A 376 11.79 5.52 5.95
CA ILE A 376 11.28 4.20 5.55
C ILE A 376 12.02 3.71 4.29
N HIS A 377 12.07 2.40 4.07
CA HIS A 377 12.80 1.76 2.98
C HIS A 377 14.33 1.95 3.05
N SER A 378 14.86 2.27 4.23
CA SER A 378 16.31 2.36 4.46
C SER A 378 16.69 1.80 5.84
N ASP A 379 17.99 1.54 6.07
CA ASP A 379 18.51 1.12 7.37
C ASP A 379 18.43 2.20 8.46
N ARG A 380 17.89 3.36 8.10
CA ARG A 380 17.63 4.46 9.02
C ARG A 380 16.14 4.63 9.36
N GLU A 381 15.30 3.65 8.99
CA GLU A 381 13.88 3.68 9.32
C GLU A 381 13.67 3.87 10.83
N ILE A 382 12.88 4.89 11.19
CA ILE A 382 12.58 5.22 12.58
C ILE A 382 11.09 5.34 12.85
N ALA A 383 10.69 5.07 14.10
CA ALA A 383 9.39 5.43 14.65
C ALA A 383 9.53 6.21 15.95
N LYS A 384 8.59 7.13 16.20
CA LYS A 384 8.47 7.86 17.46
C LYS A 384 7.66 7.06 18.47
N LEU A 385 8.27 6.68 19.59
CA LEU A 385 7.65 5.81 20.61
C LEU A 385 6.38 6.44 21.21
N SER A 386 6.40 7.74 21.48
CA SER A 386 5.23 8.49 21.97
C SER A 386 4.04 8.45 21.02
N SER A 387 4.28 8.20 19.72
CA SER A 387 3.21 8.17 18.72
C SER A 387 2.38 6.87 18.72
N PHE A 388 2.84 5.80 19.38
CA PHE A 388 2.09 4.55 19.44
C PHE A 388 0.74 4.73 20.16
N PRO A 389 0.69 5.14 21.44
CA PRO A 389 -0.57 5.40 22.10
C PRO A 389 -1.30 6.63 21.51
N GLU A 390 -0.57 7.66 21.07
CA GLU A 390 -1.15 8.85 20.42
C GLU A 390 -2.03 8.47 19.23
N LYS A 391 -1.50 7.69 18.29
CA LYS A 391 -2.21 7.29 17.07
C LYS A 391 -3.31 6.24 17.32
N ALA A 392 -3.10 5.37 18.30
CA ALA A 392 -4.14 4.43 18.73
C ALA A 392 -5.35 5.16 19.33
N LYS A 393 -5.11 6.19 20.15
CA LYS A 393 -6.16 7.06 20.68
C LYS A 393 -6.89 7.83 19.57
N LEU A 394 -6.16 8.40 18.62
CA LEU A 394 -6.75 9.07 17.46
C LEU A 394 -7.72 8.15 16.71
N SER A 395 -7.26 6.95 16.38
CA SER A 395 -8.08 5.96 15.66
C SER A 395 -9.26 5.48 16.49
N ALA A 396 -9.10 5.28 17.81
CA ALA A 396 -10.19 4.90 18.70
C ALA A 396 -11.26 5.99 18.79
N VAL A 397 -10.88 7.27 18.87
CA VAL A 397 -11.84 8.39 18.82
C VAL A 397 -12.63 8.35 17.52
N MET A 398 -11.96 8.19 16.36
CA MET A 398 -12.64 8.09 15.08
C MET A 398 -13.65 6.95 15.06
N LEU A 399 -13.26 5.75 15.50
CA LEU A 399 -14.13 4.57 15.56
C LEU A 399 -15.35 4.80 16.46
N MET A 400 -15.15 5.39 17.65
CA MET A 400 -16.25 5.72 18.57
C MET A 400 -17.17 6.80 17.97
N LYS A 401 -16.62 7.82 17.29
CA LYS A 401 -17.44 8.86 16.65
C LYS A 401 -18.26 8.34 15.47
N PHE A 402 -17.74 7.38 14.72
CA PHE A 402 -18.54 6.63 13.74
C PHE A 402 -19.65 5.84 14.45
N ALA A 403 -19.33 5.13 15.52
CA ALA A 403 -20.30 4.31 16.27
C ALA A 403 -21.43 5.15 16.89
N GLN A 404 -21.14 6.37 17.32
CA GLN A 404 -22.12 7.31 17.88
C GLN A 404 -22.96 8.02 16.80
N GLY A 405 -22.52 7.98 15.52
CA GLY A 405 -23.15 8.70 14.43
C GLY A 405 -22.74 10.18 14.34
N ASP A 406 -21.77 10.63 15.15
CA ASP A 406 -21.19 11.97 15.07
C ASP A 406 -20.46 12.19 13.74
N PHE A 407 -19.85 11.13 13.19
CA PHE A 407 -19.31 11.07 11.85
C PHE A 407 -20.19 10.14 11.00
N ASP A 408 -20.90 10.73 10.01
CA ASP A 408 -21.79 9.96 9.14
C ASP A 408 -21.01 9.24 8.03
N ALA A 409 -20.58 8.01 8.33
CA ALA A 409 -19.84 7.18 7.40
C ALA A 409 -20.62 6.90 6.11
N ARG A 410 -21.97 6.82 6.16
CA ARG A 410 -22.80 6.59 4.98
C ARG A 410 -22.87 7.81 4.08
N GLU A 411 -22.88 9.03 4.65
CA GLU A 411 -22.76 10.27 3.88
C GLU A 411 -21.44 10.29 3.09
N ALA A 412 -20.31 9.95 3.75
CA ALA A 412 -19.01 9.91 3.05
C ALA A 412 -19.01 8.90 1.91
N ARG A 413 -19.59 7.71 2.14
CA ARG A 413 -19.76 6.69 1.09
C ARG A 413 -20.63 7.17 -0.08
N ALA A 414 -21.73 7.84 0.23
CA ALA A 414 -22.62 8.41 -0.80
C ALA A 414 -21.88 9.44 -1.65
N LEU A 415 -21.11 10.35 -1.02
CA LEU A 415 -20.27 11.32 -1.71
C LEU A 415 -19.18 10.69 -2.60
N ALA A 416 -18.69 9.50 -2.25
CA ALA A 416 -17.67 8.80 -3.03
C ALA A 416 -18.24 8.10 -4.28
N ARG A 417 -19.54 7.78 -4.27
CA ARG A 417 -20.22 7.04 -5.35
C ARG A 417 -21.05 7.95 -6.27
N GLY A 418 -21.18 9.21 -5.91
CA GLY A 418 -21.73 10.34 -6.62
C GLY A 418 -22.70 10.55 -7.32
#